data_87669f41749025e8e7858d5b275d3c4c
#
_entry.id   87669f41749025e8e7858d5b275d3c4c
#
_cell.length_a   1.000
_cell.length_b   1.000
_cell.length_c   1.000
_cell.angle_alpha   90.00
_cell.angle_beta   90.00
_cell.angle_gamma   90.00
#
_symmetry.space_group_name_H-M   'P 1'
#
loop_
_entity.id
_entity.type
_entity.pdbx_description
1 polymer ?
#
loop_
_entity_poly.entity_id
_entity_poly.type
_entity_poly.pdbx_seq_one_letter_code
_entity_poly.pdbx_strand_id
1 'polypeptide(L)'
;MLRTVRAAVGALAVAGLALGLTACTEAADKAVDQVDKAVTDTYEVTYEVSGKGVDSIDFHAGGGTALEPQIETVQKPTLPWKKTVTLKGIMPPAVMPTAVDVTEAELTCSITYKGKVIKESKDAGLVAAGGCVAVSPLAG
;
A
#
# COMPACT_ATOMS: atom_id res chain seq x y z
N MET A 1 -11.18 53.59 61.89
CA MET A 1 -12.17 54.05 60.90
C MET A 1 -12.16 53.04 59.76
N LEU A 2 -13.26 52.33 59.63
CA LEU A 2 -13.45 51.27 58.60
C LEU A 2 -13.72 51.92 57.23
N ARG A 3 -13.12 51.40 56.21
CA ARG A 3 -13.66 51.55 54.84
C ARG A 3 -13.60 50.20 54.15
N THR A 4 -14.75 49.63 54.03
CA THR A 4 -15.10 48.49 53.24
C THR A 4 -14.92 48.79 51.75
N VAL A 5 -14.09 47.98 51.06
CA VAL A 5 -14.05 47.91 49.60
C VAL A 5 -14.70 46.58 49.17
N ARG A 6 -15.87 46.69 48.59
CA ARG A 6 -16.57 45.58 47.95
C ARG A 6 -15.89 45.29 46.58
N ALA A 7 -15.27 44.18 46.46
CA ALA A 7 -14.80 43.67 45.16
C ALA A 7 -15.93 42.88 44.50
N ALA A 8 -16.47 43.44 43.44
CA ALA A 8 -17.28 42.72 42.49
C ALA A 8 -16.32 42.03 41.50
N VAL A 9 -16.17 40.73 41.61
CA VAL A 9 -15.46 39.92 40.59
C VAL A 9 -16.52 39.31 39.70
N GLY A 10 -16.54 39.78 38.47
CA GLY A 10 -17.48 39.38 37.44
C GLY A 10 -17.30 37.95 36.96
N ALA A 11 -18.40 37.28 36.83
CA ALA A 11 -18.56 36.04 36.14
C ALA A 11 -18.50 36.29 34.63
N LEU A 12 -17.36 36.04 34.00
CA LEU A 12 -17.21 36.00 32.53
C LEU A 12 -16.01 35.11 32.16
N ALA A 13 -16.20 33.83 32.11
CA ALA A 13 -15.30 32.93 31.38
C ALA A 13 -15.80 31.46 31.32
N VAL A 14 -17.01 31.19 30.88
CA VAL A 14 -17.45 29.80 30.61
C VAL A 14 -18.07 29.61 29.23
N ALA A 15 -18.09 30.61 28.37
CA ALA A 15 -18.73 30.52 27.06
C ALA A 15 -17.75 30.12 25.88
N GLY A 16 -16.47 29.93 26.17
CA GLY A 16 -15.47 29.77 25.11
C GLY A 16 -15.00 28.32 24.80
N LEU A 17 -15.34 27.33 25.63
CA LEU A 17 -14.82 25.97 25.46
C LEU A 17 -15.77 24.98 24.75
N ALA A 18 -16.99 25.34 24.50
CA ALA A 18 -17.97 24.43 23.89
C ALA A 18 -17.89 24.36 22.35
N LEU A 19 -17.25 25.31 21.69
CA LEU A 19 -17.16 25.37 20.23
C LEU A 19 -15.92 24.63 19.63
N GLY A 20 -14.98 24.26 20.49
CA GLY A 20 -13.76 23.58 20.03
C GLY A 20 -13.84 22.03 19.94
N LEU A 21 -14.85 21.44 20.59
CA LEU A 21 -14.95 19.97 20.67
C LEU A 21 -15.72 19.34 19.49
N THR A 22 -16.57 20.09 18.82
CA THR A 22 -17.30 19.59 17.65
C THR A 22 -16.46 19.52 16.37
N ALA A 23 -15.48 20.42 16.22
CA ALA A 23 -14.57 20.38 15.05
C ALA A 23 -13.58 19.20 15.11
N CYS A 24 -13.24 18.71 16.30
CA CYS A 24 -12.34 17.56 16.45
C CYS A 24 -13.03 16.21 16.13
N THR A 25 -14.33 16.08 16.36
CA THR A 25 -15.07 14.85 16.06
C THR A 25 -15.29 14.67 14.57
N GLU A 26 -15.65 15.70 13.83
CA GLU A 26 -15.82 15.59 12.37
C GLU A 26 -14.49 15.28 11.64
N ALA A 27 -13.37 15.83 12.09
CA ALA A 27 -12.06 15.55 11.53
C ALA A 27 -11.60 14.11 11.88
N ALA A 28 -11.93 13.61 13.08
CA ALA A 28 -11.64 12.24 13.49
C ALA A 28 -12.49 11.23 12.71
N ASP A 29 -13.79 11.48 12.53
CA ASP A 29 -14.69 10.62 11.77
C ASP A 29 -14.26 10.51 10.29
N LYS A 30 -13.89 11.62 9.67
CA LYS A 30 -13.36 11.63 8.30
C LYS A 30 -12.03 10.88 8.18
N ALA A 31 -11.15 10.97 9.17
CA ALA A 31 -9.89 10.25 9.19
C ALA A 31 -10.12 8.74 9.34
N VAL A 32 -11.07 8.31 10.18
CA VAL A 32 -11.45 6.90 10.34
C VAL A 32 -12.05 6.35 9.04
N ASP A 33 -12.98 7.09 8.41
CA ASP A 33 -13.59 6.68 7.13
C ASP A 33 -12.54 6.53 6.01
N GLN A 34 -11.52 7.39 5.97
CA GLN A 34 -10.43 7.28 5.00
C GLN A 34 -9.54 6.06 5.25
N VAL A 35 -9.27 5.76 6.52
CA VAL A 35 -8.49 4.57 6.90
C VAL A 35 -9.27 3.29 6.57
N ASP A 36 -10.56 3.26 6.86
CA ASP A 36 -11.41 2.10 6.54
C ASP A 36 -11.46 1.84 5.05
N LYS A 37 -11.60 2.86 4.21
CA LYS A 37 -11.52 2.73 2.75
C LYS A 37 -10.15 2.24 2.30
N ALA A 38 -9.07 2.81 2.82
CA ALA A 38 -7.72 2.38 2.47
C ALA A 38 -7.42 0.92 2.84
N VAL A 39 -8.13 0.35 3.81
CA VAL A 39 -7.95 -1.05 4.24
C VAL A 39 -8.91 -2.01 3.55
N THR A 40 -10.11 -1.56 3.19
CA THR A 40 -11.19 -2.42 2.64
C THR A 40 -11.33 -2.36 1.14
N ASP A 41 -10.98 -1.24 0.51
CA ASP A 41 -11.06 -1.08 -0.94
C ASP A 41 -10.14 -2.06 -1.65
N THR A 42 -10.53 -2.47 -2.84
CA THR A 42 -9.74 -3.38 -3.67
C THR A 42 -9.25 -2.67 -4.92
N TYR A 43 -8.13 -3.14 -5.44
CA TYR A 43 -7.59 -2.67 -6.70
C TYR A 43 -7.01 -3.84 -7.51
N GLU A 44 -7.05 -3.71 -8.82
CA GLU A 44 -6.57 -4.72 -9.74
C GLU A 44 -5.23 -4.30 -10.34
N VAL A 45 -4.27 -5.21 -10.33
CA VAL A 45 -2.99 -5.03 -11.02
C VAL A 45 -2.70 -6.20 -11.95
N THR A 46 -1.93 -5.93 -12.98
CA THR A 46 -1.41 -6.95 -13.88
C THR A 46 0.08 -7.07 -13.68
N TYR A 47 0.54 -8.26 -13.34
CA TYR A 47 1.94 -8.64 -13.33
C TYR A 47 2.34 -9.16 -14.70
N GLU A 48 3.54 -8.85 -15.15
CA GLU A 48 4.16 -9.40 -16.34
C GLU A 48 5.61 -9.74 -16.05
N VAL A 49 6.03 -10.94 -16.44
CA VAL A 49 7.42 -11.41 -16.34
C VAL A 49 7.84 -11.90 -17.70
N SER A 50 9.01 -11.47 -18.14
CA SER A 50 9.63 -11.87 -19.40
C SER A 50 11.13 -12.08 -19.23
N GLY A 51 11.77 -12.62 -20.25
CA GLY A 51 13.20 -12.86 -20.27
C GLY A 51 13.56 -14.32 -20.51
N LYS A 52 14.63 -14.80 -19.88
CA LYS A 52 15.17 -16.16 -20.02
C LYS A 52 15.58 -16.71 -18.67
N GLY A 53 15.51 -18.03 -18.51
CA GLY A 53 16.04 -18.72 -17.35
C GLY A 53 15.21 -18.52 -16.09
N VAL A 54 13.93 -18.17 -16.20
CA VAL A 54 13.03 -18.06 -15.05
C VAL A 54 12.57 -19.44 -14.62
N ASP A 55 12.95 -19.86 -13.42
CA ASP A 55 12.56 -21.14 -12.83
C ASP A 55 11.24 -21.08 -12.07
N SER A 56 11.00 -19.97 -11.38
CA SER A 56 9.74 -19.76 -10.67
C SER A 56 9.38 -18.28 -10.60
N ILE A 57 8.11 -18.03 -10.36
CA ILE A 57 7.56 -16.69 -10.11
C ILE A 57 6.73 -16.75 -8.84
N ASP A 58 7.15 -16.00 -7.83
CA ASP A 58 6.36 -15.77 -6.61
C ASP A 58 5.63 -14.42 -6.74
N PHE A 59 4.37 -14.38 -6.38
CA PHE A 59 3.62 -13.13 -6.47
C PHE A 59 2.51 -13.04 -5.42
N HIS A 60 2.15 -11.81 -5.07
CA HIS A 60 1.00 -11.56 -4.22
C HIS A 60 -0.30 -11.81 -5.00
N ALA A 61 -1.05 -12.83 -4.60
CA ALA A 61 -2.20 -13.33 -5.33
C ALA A 61 -3.54 -12.67 -4.99
N GLY A 62 -3.55 -11.77 -4.00
CA GLY A 62 -4.74 -11.01 -3.60
C GLY A 62 -5.45 -11.51 -2.36
N GLY A 63 -5.08 -12.67 -1.82
CA GLY A 63 -5.57 -13.13 -0.52
C GLY A 63 -4.71 -12.64 0.64
N GLY A 64 -5.19 -12.85 1.87
CA GLY A 64 -4.49 -12.45 3.08
C GLY A 64 -4.65 -10.97 3.43
N THR A 65 -3.68 -10.43 4.15
CA THR A 65 -3.61 -9.04 4.59
C THR A 65 -2.31 -8.39 4.16
N ALA A 66 -2.17 -7.08 4.36
CA ALA A 66 -0.92 -6.37 4.05
C ALA A 66 0.29 -6.87 4.88
N LEU A 67 0.03 -7.42 6.08
CA LEU A 67 1.06 -7.99 6.96
C LEU A 67 1.31 -9.48 6.70
N GLU A 68 0.30 -10.20 6.21
CA GLU A 68 0.35 -11.62 5.87
C GLU A 68 -0.25 -11.84 4.49
N PRO A 69 0.44 -11.40 3.43
CA PRO A 69 -0.07 -11.55 2.06
C PRO A 69 -0.07 -13.03 1.64
N GLN A 70 -1.07 -13.41 0.87
CA GLN A 70 -1.08 -14.71 0.23
C GLN A 70 -0.14 -14.69 -0.96
N ILE A 71 0.89 -15.53 -0.92
CA ILE A 71 1.87 -15.68 -1.99
C ILE A 71 1.54 -16.94 -2.77
N GLU A 72 1.45 -16.83 -4.08
CA GLU A 72 1.37 -17.97 -5.00
C GLU A 72 2.69 -18.11 -5.78
N THR A 73 3.04 -19.34 -6.08
CA THR A 73 4.25 -19.69 -6.83
C THR A 73 3.89 -20.41 -8.12
N VAL A 74 4.40 -19.94 -9.24
CA VAL A 74 4.35 -20.63 -10.53
C VAL A 74 5.72 -21.21 -10.82
N GLN A 75 5.79 -22.55 -10.95
CA GLN A 75 7.01 -23.26 -11.31
C GLN A 75 7.12 -23.40 -12.82
N LYS A 76 8.32 -23.18 -13.36
CA LYS A 76 8.63 -23.29 -14.79
C LYS A 76 7.62 -22.55 -15.68
N PRO A 77 7.47 -21.24 -15.50
CA PRO A 77 6.47 -20.46 -16.22
C PRO A 77 6.78 -20.46 -17.72
N THR A 78 5.72 -20.43 -18.54
CA THR A 78 5.87 -20.10 -19.96
C THR A 78 5.99 -18.58 -20.10
N LEU A 79 7.06 -18.11 -20.72
CA LEU A 79 7.34 -16.69 -20.89
C LEU A 79 6.92 -16.18 -22.28
N PRO A 80 6.44 -14.95 -22.42
CA PRO A 80 6.13 -14.01 -21.33
C PRO A 80 4.94 -14.49 -20.49
N TRP A 81 5.09 -14.41 -19.15
CA TRP A 81 4.05 -14.76 -18.21
C TRP A 81 3.30 -13.49 -17.76
N LYS A 82 1.98 -13.59 -17.67
CA LYS A 82 1.12 -12.49 -17.30
C LYS A 82 -0.01 -12.97 -16.39
N LYS A 83 -0.26 -12.24 -15.33
CA LYS A 83 -1.33 -12.53 -14.36
C LYS A 83 -1.96 -11.25 -13.85
N THR A 84 -3.30 -11.19 -13.91
CA THR A 84 -4.07 -10.12 -13.25
C THR A 84 -4.59 -10.63 -11.92
N VAL A 85 -4.42 -9.83 -10.88
CA VAL A 85 -4.86 -10.13 -9.51
C VAL A 85 -5.58 -8.93 -8.90
N THR A 86 -6.49 -9.22 -7.97
CA THR A 86 -7.18 -8.19 -7.17
C THR A 86 -6.56 -8.18 -5.77
N LEU A 87 -5.98 -7.05 -5.40
CA LEU A 87 -5.37 -6.82 -4.09
C LEU A 87 -6.31 -5.98 -3.23
N LYS A 88 -6.13 -6.06 -1.91
CA LYS A 88 -6.97 -5.39 -0.93
C LYS A 88 -6.20 -4.34 -0.14
N GLY A 89 -6.78 -3.16 -0.04
CA GLY A 89 -6.28 -2.09 0.81
C GLY A 89 -4.88 -1.63 0.46
N ILE A 90 -4.06 -1.50 1.48
CA ILE A 90 -2.66 -1.06 1.36
C ILE A 90 -1.68 -2.18 1.00
N MET A 91 -2.17 -3.38 0.68
CA MET A 91 -1.31 -4.50 0.28
C MET A 91 -0.43 -4.09 -0.92
N PRO A 92 0.91 -4.18 -0.81
CA PRO A 92 1.78 -3.83 -1.92
C PRO A 92 1.71 -4.89 -3.02
N PRO A 93 1.56 -4.53 -4.29
CA PRO A 93 1.70 -5.49 -5.37
C PRO A 93 3.16 -5.90 -5.50
N ALA A 94 3.40 -7.19 -5.59
CA ALA A 94 4.74 -7.77 -5.70
C ALA A 94 4.76 -8.99 -6.63
N VAL A 95 5.75 -9.05 -7.50
CA VAL A 95 6.08 -10.18 -8.35
C VAL A 95 7.58 -10.39 -8.38
N MET A 96 8.02 -11.59 -8.04
CA MET A 96 9.43 -11.93 -7.81
C MET A 96 9.81 -13.15 -8.65
N PRO A 97 10.30 -12.94 -9.88
CA PRO A 97 10.87 -14.02 -10.67
C PRO A 97 12.20 -14.49 -10.07
N THR A 98 12.43 -15.78 -10.08
CA THR A 98 13.65 -16.42 -9.58
C THR A 98 14.29 -17.26 -10.66
N ALA A 99 15.61 -17.20 -10.76
CA ALA A 99 16.42 -18.04 -11.62
C ALA A 99 17.44 -18.83 -10.78
N VAL A 100 17.56 -20.12 -11.01
CA VAL A 100 18.57 -20.97 -10.37
C VAL A 100 19.94 -20.75 -11.04
N ASP A 101 19.95 -20.69 -12.36
CA ASP A 101 21.16 -20.33 -13.12
C ASP A 101 21.14 -18.85 -13.46
N VAL A 102 21.89 -18.09 -12.67
CA VAL A 102 21.96 -16.63 -12.80
C VAL A 102 22.93 -16.15 -13.89
N THR A 103 23.72 -17.06 -14.47
CA THR A 103 24.77 -16.69 -15.43
C THR A 103 24.21 -16.30 -16.80
N GLU A 104 23.12 -16.92 -17.20
CA GLU A 104 22.44 -16.69 -18.49
C GLU A 104 21.02 -16.11 -18.30
N ALA A 105 20.59 -15.86 -17.06
CA ALA A 105 19.27 -15.35 -16.78
C ALA A 105 19.14 -13.87 -17.16
N GLU A 106 18.07 -13.57 -17.84
CA GLU A 106 17.61 -12.21 -18.13
C GLU A 106 16.19 -12.09 -17.59
N LEU A 107 16.00 -11.30 -16.54
CA LEU A 107 14.71 -11.15 -15.90
C LEU A 107 14.18 -9.73 -16.10
N THR A 108 12.97 -9.64 -16.59
CA THR A 108 12.22 -8.37 -16.64
C THR A 108 10.88 -8.61 -15.99
N CYS A 109 10.52 -7.76 -15.05
CA CYS A 109 9.18 -7.74 -14.46
C CYS A 109 8.56 -6.37 -14.55
N SER A 110 7.24 -6.32 -14.63
CA SER A 110 6.48 -5.10 -14.55
C SER A 110 5.17 -5.29 -13.80
N ILE A 111 4.70 -4.20 -13.20
CA ILE A 111 3.40 -4.10 -12.53
C ILE A 111 2.63 -2.96 -13.18
N THR A 112 1.44 -3.27 -13.67
CA THR A 112 0.56 -2.31 -14.35
C THR A 112 -0.72 -2.11 -13.55
N TYR A 113 -1.09 -0.86 -13.31
CA TYR A 113 -2.34 -0.45 -12.68
C TYR A 113 -3.10 0.50 -13.59
N LYS A 114 -4.38 0.20 -13.88
CA LYS A 114 -5.23 1.00 -14.80
C LYS A 114 -4.54 1.36 -16.12
N GLY A 115 -3.83 0.37 -16.72
CA GLY A 115 -3.13 0.56 -17.99
C GLY A 115 -1.79 1.32 -17.91
N LYS A 116 -1.38 1.73 -16.72
CA LYS A 116 -0.10 2.43 -16.50
C LYS A 116 0.87 1.54 -15.74
N VAL A 117 2.11 1.44 -16.23
CA VAL A 117 3.19 0.76 -15.52
C VAL A 117 3.55 1.58 -14.28
N ILE A 118 3.39 0.98 -13.10
CA ILE A 118 3.72 1.60 -11.80
C ILE A 118 5.07 1.11 -11.25
N LYS A 119 5.56 -0.02 -11.75
CA LYS A 119 6.90 -0.54 -11.44
C LYS A 119 7.40 -1.37 -12.61
N GLU A 120 8.66 -1.21 -12.95
CA GLU A 120 9.41 -2.04 -13.89
C GLU A 120 10.82 -2.27 -13.36
N SER A 121 11.35 -3.46 -13.54
CA SER A 121 12.74 -3.82 -13.25
C SER A 121 13.28 -4.74 -14.31
N LYS A 122 14.55 -4.54 -14.68
CA LYS A 122 15.31 -5.37 -15.63
C LYS A 122 16.63 -5.74 -15.00
N ASP A 123 16.79 -7.02 -14.74
CA ASP A 123 18.01 -7.55 -14.14
C ASP A 123 18.61 -8.60 -15.04
N ALA A 124 19.93 -8.49 -15.25
CA ALA A 124 20.71 -9.45 -16.03
C ALA A 124 21.91 -9.93 -15.22
N GLY A 125 22.20 -11.23 -15.27
CA GLY A 125 23.37 -11.83 -14.63
C GLY A 125 23.20 -12.11 -13.13
N LEU A 126 24.23 -11.85 -12.34
CA LEU A 126 24.38 -12.28 -10.94
C LEU A 126 23.32 -11.73 -9.94
N VAL A 127 22.50 -10.79 -10.33
CA VAL A 127 21.50 -10.16 -9.45
C VAL A 127 20.07 -10.47 -9.93
N ALA A 128 19.88 -11.64 -10.47
CA ALA A 128 18.57 -12.10 -10.94
C ALA A 128 17.54 -12.37 -9.83
N ALA A 129 17.81 -11.97 -8.61
CA ALA A 129 16.85 -11.92 -7.50
C ALA A 129 16.01 -10.62 -7.50
N GLY A 130 15.99 -9.91 -8.63
CA GLY A 130 15.24 -8.69 -8.80
C GLY A 130 13.76 -8.96 -8.97
N GLY A 131 12.97 -8.60 -7.96
CA GLY A 131 11.54 -8.56 -8.05
C GLY A 131 11.03 -7.15 -8.39
N CYS A 132 9.77 -7.08 -8.78
CA CYS A 132 9.02 -5.84 -8.84
C CYS A 132 8.11 -5.74 -7.64
N VAL A 133 8.32 -4.72 -6.82
CA VAL A 133 7.46 -4.37 -5.71
C VAL A 133 7.08 -2.90 -5.84
N ALA A 134 5.79 -2.60 -5.76
CA ALA A 134 5.29 -1.24 -5.80
C ALA A 134 4.51 -0.91 -4.53
N VAL A 135 4.36 0.37 -4.25
CA VAL A 135 3.44 0.84 -3.22
C VAL A 135 2.00 0.65 -3.72
N SER A 136 1.09 0.30 -2.81
CA SER A 136 -0.33 0.23 -3.15
C SER A 136 -0.81 1.57 -3.74
N PRO A 137 -1.50 1.56 -4.88
CA PRO A 137 -2.06 2.79 -5.45
C PRO A 137 -3.17 3.40 -4.58
N LEU A 138 -3.64 2.69 -3.55
CA LEU A 138 -4.61 3.20 -2.57
C LEU A 138 -3.93 3.80 -1.33
N ALA A 139 -2.61 3.69 -1.19
CA ALA A 139 -1.85 4.20 -0.05
C ALA A 139 -1.38 5.66 -0.22
N GLY A 140 -1.71 6.30 -1.33
CA GLY A 140 -1.27 7.65 -1.68
C GLY A 140 -2.39 8.67 -1.79
#